data_2eaf78ed75fdabf189fc428decaa664e
#
_entry.id   2eaf78ed75fdabf189fc428decaa664e
#
_cell.length_a   1.000
_cell.length_b   1.000
_cell.length_c   1.000
_cell.angle_alpha   90.00
_cell.angle_beta   90.00
_cell.angle_gamma   90.00
#
_symmetry.space_group_name_H-M   'P 1'
#
loop_
_entity.id
_entity.type
_entity.pdbx_description
1 polymer ?
#
loop_
_entity_poly.entity_id
_entity_poly.type
_entity_poly.pdbx_seq_one_letter_code
_entity_poly.pdbx_strand_id
1 'polypeptide(L)'
;DQAYPVAYMSDWLAVYSSKMDLSRGFLVNRCALYWTGYSNPDGFDGQAFVDSCQDDKGSLRQLAQILDTDLQIFELDPHSYGSRSADELALAASYGMMAIEEGTQLFCACSFGQGVDDAASNALDSLSVFNDAEDFMTRYCGLDHAAMLGSALAATLKGIPVILEGNSGKLVKCLIEKITGKIYNNIIVTDDMAFPLNHSVPGQKMIMSAIILKTVYAAQMKTDCGKVKTAA
;
A
#
# COMPACT_ATOMS: atom_id res chain seq x y z
N ASP A 1 21.50 -4.76 -1.08
CA ASP A 1 21.51 -3.33 -0.67
C ASP A 1 20.22 -2.67 -1.19
N GLN A 2 19.42 -2.10 -0.29
CA GLN A 2 18.20 -1.38 -0.65
C GLN A 2 18.56 -0.01 -1.24
N ALA A 3 17.89 0.39 -2.31
CA ALA A 3 18.06 1.71 -2.91
C ALA A 3 17.37 2.81 -2.07
N TYR A 4 17.94 4.01 -2.06
CA TYR A 4 17.24 5.17 -1.48
C TYR A 4 15.96 5.47 -2.24
N PRO A 5 14.88 5.94 -1.57
CA PRO A 5 13.56 6.09 -2.17
C PRO A 5 13.52 6.90 -3.47
N VAL A 6 14.30 7.99 -3.56
CA VAL A 6 14.35 8.83 -4.77
C VAL A 6 14.96 8.07 -5.95
N ALA A 7 16.06 7.33 -5.74
CA ALA A 7 16.69 6.53 -6.77
C ALA A 7 15.76 5.40 -7.22
N TYR A 8 15.18 4.67 -6.27
CA TYR A 8 14.21 3.60 -6.55
C TYR A 8 13.03 4.09 -7.41
N MET A 9 12.42 5.22 -7.03
CA MET A 9 11.27 5.78 -7.76
C MET A 9 11.65 6.30 -9.14
N SER A 10 12.88 6.83 -9.31
CA SER A 10 13.39 7.25 -10.62
C SER A 10 13.58 6.07 -11.57
N ASP A 11 14.18 4.98 -11.08
CA ASP A 11 14.39 3.76 -11.86
C ASP A 11 13.05 3.09 -12.19
N TRP A 12 12.13 3.04 -11.22
CA TRP A 12 10.79 2.50 -11.41
C TRP A 12 10.04 3.29 -12.51
N LEU A 13 10.02 4.63 -12.44
CA LEU A 13 9.40 5.47 -13.47
C LEU A 13 10.02 5.28 -14.85
N ALA A 14 11.36 5.17 -14.95
CA ALA A 14 12.05 4.96 -16.22
C ALA A 14 11.59 3.66 -16.91
N VAL A 15 11.30 2.61 -16.13
CA VAL A 15 10.85 1.31 -16.65
C VAL A 15 9.36 1.29 -16.95
N TYR A 16 8.53 1.95 -16.12
CA TYR A 16 7.08 1.75 -16.15
C TYR A 16 6.26 2.92 -16.68
N SER A 17 6.85 4.13 -16.81
CA SER A 17 6.12 5.29 -17.33
C SER A 17 5.53 5.07 -18.73
N SER A 18 6.19 4.28 -19.58
CA SER A 18 5.70 3.94 -20.92
C SER A 18 4.52 2.96 -20.92
N LYS A 19 4.25 2.29 -19.80
CA LYS A 19 3.21 1.26 -19.66
C LYS A 19 1.94 1.79 -18.95
N MET A 20 1.96 3.05 -18.53
CA MET A 20 0.87 3.68 -17.80
C MET A 20 0.46 4.97 -18.46
N ASP A 21 -0.83 5.30 -18.40
CA ASP A 21 -1.29 6.63 -18.78
C ASP A 21 -1.00 7.63 -17.65
N LEU A 22 0.15 8.26 -17.74
CA LEU A 22 0.58 9.32 -16.83
C LEU A 22 0.31 10.73 -17.37
N SER A 23 -0.52 10.87 -18.42
CA SER A 23 -0.81 12.15 -19.06
C SER A 23 -1.34 13.21 -18.06
N ARG A 24 -2.05 12.78 -17.03
CA ARG A 24 -2.58 13.62 -15.96
C ARG A 24 -1.69 13.67 -14.70
N GLY A 25 -0.57 12.96 -14.70
CA GLY A 25 0.26 12.80 -13.51
C GLY A 25 -0.45 11.97 -12.44
N PHE A 26 -0.12 12.24 -11.17
CA PHE A 26 -0.73 11.62 -10.00
C PHE A 26 -1.61 12.65 -9.28
N LEU A 27 -2.69 13.12 -9.93
CA LEU A 27 -3.57 14.15 -9.38
C LEU A 27 -4.61 13.58 -8.41
N VAL A 28 -5.14 12.38 -8.71
CA VAL A 28 -6.14 11.71 -7.87
C VAL A 28 -5.48 10.55 -7.14
N ASN A 29 -5.17 10.79 -5.86
CA ASN A 29 -4.52 9.81 -5.00
C ASN A 29 -5.53 9.27 -3.98
N ARG A 30 -5.36 8.00 -3.58
CA ARG A 30 -6.15 7.37 -2.53
C ARG A 30 -5.21 6.66 -1.57
N CYS A 31 -5.40 6.88 -0.27
CA CYS A 31 -4.64 6.21 0.79
C CYS A 31 -5.60 5.47 1.73
N ALA A 32 -5.46 4.16 1.81
CA ALA A 32 -6.26 3.29 2.65
C ALA A 32 -5.43 2.76 3.83
N LEU A 33 -5.98 2.86 5.02
CA LEU A 33 -5.44 2.31 6.26
C LEU A 33 -6.41 1.24 6.77
N TYR A 34 -5.96 0.01 6.86
CA TYR A 34 -6.78 -1.13 7.30
C TYR A 34 -6.43 -1.46 8.75
N TRP A 35 -7.39 -1.23 9.66
CA TRP A 35 -7.23 -1.48 11.09
C TRP A 35 -7.74 -2.86 11.45
N THR A 36 -6.85 -3.68 11.99
CA THR A 36 -7.16 -5.01 12.50
C THR A 36 -6.30 -5.34 13.72
N GLY A 37 -6.55 -6.49 14.36
CA GLY A 37 -5.73 -6.99 15.45
C GLY A 37 -5.51 -8.49 15.36
N TYR A 38 -4.31 -8.94 15.74
CA TYR A 38 -3.89 -10.35 15.73
C TYR A 38 -3.57 -10.90 17.12
N SER A 39 -3.46 -10.03 18.11
CA SER A 39 -3.17 -10.40 19.50
C SER A 39 -3.87 -9.48 20.48
N ASN A 40 -3.92 -9.88 21.76
CA ASN A 40 -4.52 -9.08 22.81
C ASN A 40 -3.81 -7.72 22.93
N PRO A 41 -4.54 -6.60 23.07
CA PRO A 41 -4.06 -5.23 22.89
C PRO A 41 -3.22 -4.69 24.07
N ASP A 42 -2.14 -5.34 24.45
CA ASP A 42 -1.20 -4.77 25.39
C ASP A 42 -0.22 -3.84 24.67
N GLY A 43 -0.54 -2.53 24.64
CA GLY A 43 0.41 -1.48 24.27
C GLY A 43 0.16 -0.71 22.97
N PHE A 44 -0.75 -1.11 22.09
CA PHE A 44 -1.13 -0.32 20.91
C PHE A 44 -2.56 0.21 21.05
N ASP A 45 -2.70 1.53 21.15
CA ASP A 45 -4.00 2.20 21.15
C ASP A 45 -4.39 2.58 19.71
N GLY A 46 -5.14 1.69 19.05
CA GLY A 46 -5.60 1.89 17.68
C GLY A 46 -6.55 3.07 17.56
N GLN A 47 -7.40 3.32 18.56
CA GLN A 47 -8.31 4.46 18.55
C GLN A 47 -7.54 5.78 18.65
N ALA A 48 -6.56 5.88 19.55
CA ALA A 48 -5.71 7.08 19.65
C ALA A 48 -4.93 7.32 18.33
N PHE A 49 -4.52 6.26 17.63
CA PHE A 49 -3.93 6.40 16.30
C PHE A 49 -4.94 6.94 15.27
N VAL A 50 -6.17 6.41 15.23
CA VAL A 50 -7.25 6.90 14.36
C VAL A 50 -7.54 8.37 14.65
N ASP A 51 -7.68 8.74 15.92
CA ASP A 51 -7.92 10.11 16.34
C ASP A 51 -6.77 11.04 15.88
N SER A 52 -5.52 10.58 15.96
CA SER A 52 -4.36 11.34 15.47
C SER A 52 -4.35 11.53 13.95
N CYS A 53 -4.92 10.60 13.19
CA CYS A 53 -5.07 10.74 11.73
C CYS A 53 -6.16 11.75 11.36
N GLN A 54 -7.12 11.99 12.24
CA GLN A 54 -8.19 12.97 12.05
C GLN A 54 -7.80 14.38 12.54
N ASP A 55 -6.80 14.48 13.44
CA ASP A 55 -6.28 15.76 13.91
C ASP A 55 -5.44 16.42 12.80
N ASP A 56 -5.78 17.65 12.44
CA ASP A 56 -5.04 18.45 11.43
C ASP A 56 -3.56 18.68 11.79
N LYS A 57 -3.18 18.53 13.05
CA LYS A 57 -1.79 18.58 13.52
C LYS A 57 -1.09 17.24 13.52
N GLY A 58 -1.80 16.16 13.27
CA GLY A 58 -1.22 14.82 13.19
C GLY A 58 -0.23 14.71 12.04
N SER A 59 0.93 14.09 12.28
CA SER A 59 2.01 13.99 11.29
C SER A 59 1.56 13.28 10.00
N LEU A 60 0.73 12.24 10.12
CA LEU A 60 0.22 11.50 8.97
C LEU A 60 -0.79 12.33 8.17
N ARG A 61 -1.65 13.09 8.87
CA ARG A 61 -2.60 14.01 8.23
C ARG A 61 -1.88 15.12 7.46
N GLN A 62 -0.82 15.68 8.02
CA GLN A 62 0.00 16.69 7.34
C GLN A 62 0.67 16.13 6.07
N LEU A 63 1.18 14.90 6.12
CA LEU A 63 1.73 14.23 4.93
C LEU A 63 0.65 13.97 3.88
N ALA A 64 -0.54 13.56 4.29
CA ALA A 64 -1.68 13.37 3.40
C ALA A 64 -2.09 14.68 2.70
N GLN A 65 -2.07 15.80 3.42
CA GLN A 65 -2.31 17.14 2.84
C GLN A 65 -1.26 17.51 1.79
N ILE A 66 0.03 17.20 2.03
CA ILE A 66 1.10 17.42 1.04
C ILE A 66 0.87 16.60 -0.23
N LEU A 67 0.39 15.36 -0.07
CA LEU A 67 0.06 14.49 -1.20
C LEU A 67 -1.25 14.90 -1.91
N ASP A 68 -2.06 15.75 -1.29
CA ASP A 68 -3.42 16.09 -1.73
C ASP A 68 -4.31 14.84 -1.81
N THR A 69 -4.38 14.13 -0.68
CA THR A 69 -5.17 12.90 -0.55
C THR A 69 -5.89 12.85 0.79
N ASP A 70 -7.04 12.17 0.80
CA ASP A 70 -7.71 11.78 2.02
C ASP A 70 -7.18 10.44 2.54
N LEU A 71 -7.11 10.34 3.88
CA LEU A 71 -6.85 9.08 4.56
C LEU A 71 -8.18 8.37 4.78
N GLN A 72 -8.37 7.25 4.11
CA GLN A 72 -9.51 6.38 4.34
C GLN A 72 -9.12 5.31 5.35
N ILE A 73 -9.80 5.29 6.50
CA ILE A 73 -9.55 4.31 7.56
C ILE A 73 -10.68 3.30 7.55
N PHE A 74 -10.33 2.03 7.40
CA PHE A 74 -11.24 0.91 7.40
C PHE A 74 -11.02 0.10 8.68
N GLU A 75 -12.00 0.14 9.57
CA GLU A 75 -12.02 -0.68 10.79
C GLU A 75 -12.52 -2.09 10.43
N LEU A 76 -11.63 -3.08 10.56
CA LEU A 76 -11.87 -4.45 10.16
C LEU A 76 -11.81 -5.39 11.37
N ASP A 77 -12.77 -5.21 12.29
CA ASP A 77 -12.93 -6.00 13.49
C ASP A 77 -11.63 -6.12 14.35
N PRO A 78 -11.05 -4.99 14.78
CA PRO A 78 -9.73 -4.95 15.41
C PRO A 78 -9.67 -5.60 16.81
N HIS A 79 -10.82 -5.95 17.37
CA HIS A 79 -10.94 -6.54 18.70
C HIS A 79 -11.26 -8.05 18.67
N SER A 80 -11.39 -8.64 17.50
CA SER A 80 -11.68 -10.05 17.32
C SER A 80 -10.44 -10.78 16.80
N TYR A 81 -9.88 -11.64 17.64
CA TYR A 81 -8.65 -12.37 17.36
C TYR A 81 -8.96 -13.82 17.01
N GLY A 82 -8.31 -14.35 15.97
CA GLY A 82 -8.46 -15.74 15.57
C GLY A 82 -8.46 -15.96 14.07
N SER A 83 -8.63 -17.23 13.67
CA SER A 83 -8.75 -17.61 12.25
C SER A 83 -10.05 -17.06 11.66
N ARG A 84 -9.97 -16.64 10.40
CA ARG A 84 -11.11 -16.12 9.63
C ARG A 84 -11.60 -17.20 8.64
N SER A 85 -12.89 -17.22 8.41
CA SER A 85 -13.48 -18.06 7.37
C SER A 85 -13.19 -17.49 5.96
N ALA A 86 -13.26 -18.34 4.95
CA ALA A 86 -13.12 -17.92 3.56
C ALA A 86 -14.15 -16.84 3.17
N ASP A 87 -15.38 -16.94 3.67
CA ASP A 87 -16.45 -15.96 3.41
C ASP A 87 -16.13 -14.59 4.01
N GLU A 88 -15.61 -14.54 5.25
CA GLU A 88 -15.20 -13.27 5.88
C GLU A 88 -14.05 -12.62 5.11
N LEU A 89 -13.06 -13.39 4.69
CA LEU A 89 -11.94 -12.90 3.89
C LEU A 89 -12.40 -12.42 2.50
N ALA A 90 -13.31 -13.15 1.85
CA ALA A 90 -13.88 -12.75 0.56
C ALA A 90 -14.69 -11.45 0.67
N LEU A 91 -15.45 -11.30 1.75
CA LEU A 91 -16.19 -10.07 2.04
C LEU A 91 -15.24 -8.89 2.27
N ALA A 92 -14.20 -9.07 3.07
CA ALA A 92 -13.18 -8.03 3.31
C ALA A 92 -12.45 -7.63 2.02
N ALA A 93 -12.10 -8.61 1.18
CA ALA A 93 -11.50 -8.34 -0.14
C ALA A 93 -12.45 -7.52 -1.03
N SER A 94 -13.74 -7.82 -1.02
CA SER A 94 -14.76 -7.08 -1.77
C SER A 94 -14.85 -5.62 -1.30
N TYR A 95 -14.82 -5.37 0.01
CA TYR A 95 -14.76 -4.01 0.55
C TYR A 95 -13.48 -3.29 0.14
N GLY A 96 -12.35 -3.98 0.17
CA GLY A 96 -11.09 -3.43 -0.32
C GLY A 96 -11.16 -2.99 -1.79
N MET A 97 -11.79 -3.80 -2.65
CA MET A 97 -11.97 -3.43 -4.06
C MET A 97 -12.77 -2.13 -4.24
N MET A 98 -13.73 -1.85 -3.36
CA MET A 98 -14.53 -0.62 -3.39
C MET A 98 -13.73 0.64 -3.02
N ALA A 99 -12.57 0.51 -2.37
CA ALA A 99 -11.68 1.65 -2.10
C ALA A 99 -11.07 2.25 -3.38
N ILE A 100 -11.15 1.56 -4.52
CA ILE A 100 -10.64 2.04 -5.82
C ILE A 100 -11.75 2.73 -6.59
N GLU A 101 -11.93 4.01 -6.31
CA GLU A 101 -12.90 4.87 -6.99
C GLU A 101 -12.52 5.17 -8.44
N GLU A 102 -13.51 5.63 -9.22
CA GLU A 102 -13.27 6.10 -10.58
C GLU A 102 -12.32 7.30 -10.59
N GLY A 103 -11.39 7.31 -11.53
CA GLY A 103 -10.41 8.39 -11.67
C GLY A 103 -9.18 8.27 -10.78
N THR A 104 -9.09 7.26 -9.89
CA THR A 104 -7.88 7.02 -9.08
C THR A 104 -6.66 6.80 -9.99
N GLN A 105 -5.57 7.53 -9.72
CA GLN A 105 -4.32 7.48 -10.50
C GLN A 105 -3.14 6.93 -9.71
N LEU A 106 -3.22 6.95 -8.39
CA LEU A 106 -2.26 6.36 -7.47
C LEU A 106 -3.02 5.83 -6.25
N PHE A 107 -2.77 4.58 -5.90
CA PHE A 107 -3.35 3.96 -4.71
C PHE A 107 -2.24 3.59 -3.72
N CYS A 108 -2.47 3.91 -2.45
CA CYS A 108 -1.56 3.56 -1.35
C CYS A 108 -2.32 2.79 -0.29
N ALA A 109 -1.72 1.75 0.28
CA ALA A 109 -2.34 1.00 1.37
C ALA A 109 -1.35 0.56 2.43
N CYS A 110 -1.83 0.56 3.67
CA CYS A 110 -1.11 0.11 4.86
C CYS A 110 -2.08 -0.64 5.77
N SER A 111 -1.58 -1.67 6.43
CA SER A 111 -2.24 -2.35 7.54
C SER A 111 -1.69 -1.84 8.86
N PHE A 112 -2.54 -1.71 9.88
CA PHE A 112 -2.12 -1.33 11.22
C PHE A 112 -2.96 -2.00 12.30
N GLY A 113 -2.38 -2.13 13.49
CA GLY A 113 -2.99 -2.75 14.65
C GLY A 113 -2.03 -3.64 15.40
N GLN A 114 -2.50 -4.21 16.51
CA GLN A 114 -1.68 -5.03 17.37
C GLN A 114 -1.29 -6.36 16.69
N GLY A 115 0.03 -6.63 16.63
CA GLY A 115 0.57 -7.89 16.08
C GLY A 115 0.55 -8.02 14.56
N VAL A 116 0.19 -6.96 13.82
CA VAL A 116 0.09 -6.96 12.35
C VAL A 116 1.42 -7.33 11.69
N ASP A 117 2.53 -6.71 12.10
CA ASP A 117 3.85 -6.96 11.50
C ASP A 117 4.34 -8.38 11.74
N ASP A 118 4.13 -8.91 12.96
CA ASP A 118 4.50 -10.29 13.30
C ASP A 118 3.64 -11.30 12.52
N ALA A 119 2.34 -11.05 12.41
CA ALA A 119 1.43 -11.90 11.65
C ALA A 119 1.82 -11.93 10.17
N ALA A 120 2.10 -10.79 9.57
CA ALA A 120 2.52 -10.69 8.18
C ALA A 120 3.89 -11.37 7.94
N SER A 121 4.84 -11.22 8.87
CA SER A 121 6.14 -11.89 8.80
C SER A 121 6.01 -13.41 8.85
N ASN A 122 5.24 -13.94 9.81
CA ASN A 122 4.97 -15.36 9.93
C ASN A 122 4.25 -15.93 8.70
N ALA A 123 3.33 -15.17 8.12
CA ALA A 123 2.65 -15.53 6.89
C ALA A 123 3.62 -15.59 5.71
N LEU A 124 4.51 -14.61 5.55
CA LEU A 124 5.53 -14.60 4.50
C LEU A 124 6.44 -15.83 4.56
N ASP A 125 6.90 -16.19 5.75
CA ASP A 125 7.76 -17.36 5.96
C ASP A 125 7.06 -18.67 5.56
N SER A 126 5.74 -18.73 5.74
CA SER A 126 4.92 -19.90 5.44
C SER A 126 4.43 -19.95 3.99
N LEU A 127 4.46 -18.85 3.23
CA LEU A 127 3.80 -18.73 1.92
C LEU A 127 4.32 -19.72 0.87
N SER A 128 5.60 -20.07 0.93
CA SER A 128 6.24 -20.97 -0.04
C SER A 128 5.78 -22.43 0.07
N VAL A 129 5.25 -22.82 1.24
CA VAL A 129 4.86 -24.22 1.54
C VAL A 129 3.43 -24.53 1.07
N PHE A 130 2.63 -23.50 0.80
CA PHE A 130 1.23 -23.65 0.42
C PHE A 130 1.03 -23.57 -1.09
N ASN A 131 0.25 -24.49 -1.64
CA ASN A 131 -0.14 -24.48 -3.04
C ASN A 131 -1.47 -23.76 -3.28
N ASP A 132 -2.36 -23.81 -2.28
CA ASP A 132 -3.70 -23.19 -2.33
C ASP A 132 -3.68 -21.85 -1.59
N ALA A 133 -4.10 -20.78 -2.28
CA ALA A 133 -4.12 -19.44 -1.71
C ALA A 133 -5.25 -19.26 -0.69
N GLU A 134 -6.41 -19.92 -0.87
CA GLU A 134 -7.55 -19.83 0.05
C GLU A 134 -7.21 -20.51 1.38
N ASP A 135 -6.68 -21.76 1.32
CA ASP A 135 -6.21 -22.47 2.53
C ASP A 135 -5.11 -21.70 3.25
N PHE A 136 -4.20 -21.07 2.52
CA PHE A 136 -3.20 -20.21 3.10
C PHE A 136 -3.81 -18.98 3.79
N MET A 137 -4.70 -18.27 3.11
CA MET A 137 -5.29 -17.03 3.63
C MET A 137 -6.14 -17.29 4.89
N THR A 138 -6.92 -18.36 4.93
CA THR A 138 -7.72 -18.73 6.11
C THR A 138 -6.88 -19.08 7.34
N ARG A 139 -5.63 -19.50 7.15
CA ARG A 139 -4.72 -19.87 8.25
C ARG A 139 -3.84 -18.71 8.72
N TYR A 140 -3.42 -17.81 7.81
CA TYR A 140 -2.36 -16.85 8.09
C TYR A 140 -2.76 -15.38 7.87
N CYS A 141 -3.87 -15.11 7.18
CA CYS A 141 -4.28 -13.75 6.87
C CYS A 141 -5.45 -13.30 7.72
N GLY A 142 -5.45 -12.01 8.07
CA GLY A 142 -6.61 -11.34 8.65
C GLY A 142 -7.42 -10.59 7.60
N LEU A 143 -8.45 -9.89 8.07
CA LEU A 143 -9.35 -9.12 7.22
C LEU A 143 -8.63 -7.95 6.52
N ASP A 144 -7.60 -7.39 7.16
CA ASP A 144 -6.72 -6.35 6.60
C ASP A 144 -5.96 -6.84 5.37
N HIS A 145 -5.33 -8.01 5.47
CA HIS A 145 -4.63 -8.61 4.33
C HIS A 145 -5.57 -8.88 3.18
N ALA A 146 -6.79 -9.38 3.47
CA ALA A 146 -7.81 -9.64 2.46
C ALA A 146 -8.31 -8.35 1.81
N ALA A 147 -8.61 -7.31 2.60
CA ALA A 147 -9.05 -6.02 2.08
C ALA A 147 -7.95 -5.33 1.26
N MET A 148 -6.70 -5.35 1.76
CA MET A 148 -5.54 -4.82 1.03
C MET A 148 -5.30 -5.60 -0.28
N LEU A 149 -5.46 -6.92 -0.27
CA LEU A 149 -5.38 -7.76 -1.47
C LEU A 149 -6.44 -7.34 -2.50
N GLY A 150 -7.68 -7.18 -2.08
CA GLY A 150 -8.78 -6.76 -2.94
C GLY A 150 -8.54 -5.40 -3.58
N SER A 151 -8.15 -4.40 -2.79
CA SER A 151 -7.85 -3.05 -3.29
C SER A 151 -6.65 -3.02 -4.22
N ALA A 152 -5.55 -3.67 -3.84
CA ALA A 152 -4.33 -3.72 -4.66
C ALA A 152 -4.56 -4.46 -5.98
N LEU A 153 -5.31 -5.57 -5.96
CA LEU A 153 -5.68 -6.32 -7.17
C LEU A 153 -6.56 -5.47 -8.09
N ALA A 154 -7.59 -4.80 -7.55
CA ALA A 154 -8.48 -3.95 -8.33
C ALA A 154 -7.73 -2.78 -8.99
N ALA A 155 -6.82 -2.12 -8.26
CA ALA A 155 -5.97 -1.07 -8.79
C ALA A 155 -5.03 -1.59 -9.88
N THR A 156 -4.38 -2.72 -9.62
CA THR A 156 -3.40 -3.34 -10.51
C THR A 156 -4.04 -3.74 -11.85
N LEU A 157 -5.23 -4.34 -11.83
CA LEU A 157 -5.97 -4.73 -13.03
C LEU A 157 -6.40 -3.51 -13.87
N LYS A 158 -6.54 -2.34 -13.27
CA LYS A 158 -6.79 -1.07 -13.95
C LYS A 158 -5.50 -0.36 -14.41
N GLY A 159 -4.32 -0.95 -14.17
CA GLY A 159 -3.03 -0.35 -14.50
C GLY A 159 -2.66 0.83 -13.59
N ILE A 160 -3.32 0.98 -12.44
CA ILE A 160 -3.04 2.03 -11.47
C ILE A 160 -1.80 1.64 -10.68
N PRO A 161 -0.81 2.54 -10.50
CA PRO A 161 0.30 2.33 -9.57
C PRO A 161 -0.19 2.11 -8.14
N VAL A 162 0.42 1.15 -7.46
CA VAL A 162 0.08 0.76 -6.10
C VAL A 162 1.31 0.86 -5.22
N ILE A 163 1.20 1.52 -4.07
CA ILE A 163 2.24 1.57 -3.04
C ILE A 163 1.71 0.88 -1.79
N LEU A 164 2.37 -0.20 -1.38
CA LEU A 164 2.02 -0.99 -0.20
C LEU A 164 3.10 -0.84 0.86
N GLU A 165 2.69 -0.70 2.13
CA GLU A 165 3.63 -0.52 3.24
C GLU A 165 3.86 -1.81 4.01
N GLY A 166 5.15 -2.05 4.36
CA GLY A 166 5.57 -3.03 5.34
C GLY A 166 5.46 -4.49 4.90
N ASN A 167 5.60 -5.39 5.88
CA ASN A 167 5.48 -6.83 5.67
C ASN A 167 4.09 -7.23 5.13
N SER A 168 3.03 -6.56 5.58
CA SER A 168 1.68 -6.77 5.04
C SER A 168 1.60 -6.43 3.55
N GLY A 169 2.22 -5.33 3.13
CA GLY A 169 2.32 -4.96 1.72
C GLY A 169 3.10 -5.98 0.89
N LYS A 170 4.21 -6.48 1.42
CA LYS A 170 5.00 -7.53 0.78
C LYS A 170 4.22 -8.83 0.64
N LEU A 171 3.52 -9.24 1.70
CA LEU A 171 2.66 -10.42 1.71
C LEU A 171 1.58 -10.32 0.63
N VAL A 172 0.87 -9.19 0.58
CA VAL A 172 -0.19 -8.95 -0.40
C VAL A 172 0.33 -8.99 -1.83
N LYS A 173 1.49 -8.38 -2.11
CA LYS A 173 2.13 -8.47 -3.43
C LYS A 173 2.41 -9.92 -3.81
N CYS A 174 3.03 -10.70 -2.91
CA CYS A 174 3.32 -12.11 -3.15
C CYS A 174 2.04 -12.94 -3.36
N LEU A 175 0.97 -12.65 -2.62
CA LEU A 175 -0.33 -13.31 -2.81
C LEU A 175 -0.95 -13.01 -4.17
N ILE A 176 -0.93 -11.74 -4.60
CA ILE A 176 -1.43 -11.36 -5.94
C ILE A 176 -0.67 -12.10 -7.03
N GLU A 177 0.65 -12.16 -6.94
CA GLU A 177 1.50 -12.86 -7.90
C GLU A 177 1.23 -14.37 -7.90
N LYS A 178 1.02 -14.96 -6.72
CA LYS A 178 0.69 -16.39 -6.56
C LYS A 178 -0.69 -16.74 -7.13
N ILE A 179 -1.71 -15.95 -6.82
CA ILE A 179 -3.10 -16.16 -7.27
C ILE A 179 -3.22 -16.00 -8.79
N THR A 180 -2.54 -15.00 -9.35
CA THR A 180 -2.68 -14.66 -10.77
C THR A 180 -1.65 -15.34 -11.66
N GLY A 181 -0.58 -15.87 -11.09
CA GLY A 181 0.58 -16.41 -11.83
C GLY A 181 1.35 -15.35 -12.61
N LYS A 182 1.21 -14.06 -12.29
CA LYS A 182 1.83 -12.94 -13.01
C LYS A 182 2.58 -12.03 -12.05
N ILE A 183 3.70 -11.48 -12.52
CA ILE A 183 4.46 -10.45 -11.82
C ILE A 183 3.86 -9.08 -12.17
N TYR A 184 3.55 -8.29 -11.15
CA TYR A 184 2.97 -6.96 -11.29
C TYR A 184 3.96 -5.88 -10.88
N ASN A 185 4.51 -5.23 -11.88
CA ASN A 185 5.55 -4.22 -11.67
C ASN A 185 5.00 -2.83 -11.31
N ASN A 186 3.69 -2.64 -11.37
CA ASN A 186 3.01 -1.46 -10.87
C ASN A 186 2.72 -1.50 -9.36
N ILE A 187 3.12 -2.58 -8.66
CA ILE A 187 3.06 -2.67 -7.20
C ILE A 187 4.45 -2.40 -6.63
N ILE A 188 4.56 -1.31 -5.88
CA ILE A 188 5.74 -0.90 -5.12
C ILE A 188 5.53 -1.28 -3.66
N VAL A 189 6.53 -1.90 -3.03
CA VAL A 189 6.54 -2.17 -1.58
C VAL A 189 7.55 -1.25 -0.92
N THR A 190 7.15 -0.57 0.15
CA THR A 190 8.04 0.41 0.82
C THR A 190 9.28 -0.23 1.41
N ASP A 191 9.20 -1.50 1.79
CA ASP A 191 10.33 -2.24 2.37
C ASP A 191 11.42 -2.62 1.35
N ASP A 192 11.12 -2.44 0.05
CA ASP A 192 12.14 -2.55 -1.01
C ASP A 192 13.07 -1.31 -1.04
N MET A 193 12.77 -0.27 -0.24
CA MET A 193 13.51 0.98 -0.19
C MET A 193 14.13 1.24 1.19
N ALA A 194 15.32 1.84 1.20
CA ALA A 194 16.02 2.25 2.42
C ALA A 194 15.50 3.61 2.93
N PHE A 195 14.43 3.60 3.73
CA PHE A 195 13.98 4.81 4.41
C PHE A 195 14.88 5.11 5.62
N PRO A 196 15.37 6.35 5.78
CA PRO A 196 16.16 6.76 6.94
C PRO A 196 15.28 7.05 8.17
N LEU A 197 14.33 6.15 8.46
CA LEU A 197 13.37 6.27 9.56
C LEU A 197 13.58 5.10 10.52
N ASN A 198 14.06 5.39 11.71
CA ASN A 198 14.25 4.38 12.75
C ASN A 198 12.92 3.90 13.35
N HIS A 199 11.93 4.80 13.40
CA HIS A 199 10.57 4.50 13.82
C HIS A 199 9.61 5.26 12.89
N SER A 200 8.69 4.56 12.26
CA SER A 200 7.63 5.16 11.45
C SER A 200 6.28 4.83 12.04
N VAL A 201 5.37 5.77 12.00
CA VAL A 201 3.95 5.47 12.25
C VAL A 201 3.38 4.74 11.02
N PRO A 202 2.38 3.85 11.22
CA PRO A 202 1.72 3.16 10.10
C PRO A 202 1.23 4.15 9.04
N GLY A 203 1.45 3.83 7.77
CA GLY A 203 1.08 4.68 6.64
C GLY A 203 2.07 5.78 6.28
N GLN A 204 3.07 6.06 7.13
CA GLN A 204 4.02 7.13 6.89
C GLN A 204 4.92 6.86 5.68
N LYS A 205 5.47 5.66 5.56
CA LYS A 205 6.36 5.31 4.46
C LYS A 205 5.62 5.30 3.12
N MET A 206 4.37 4.80 3.07
CA MET A 206 3.60 4.79 1.84
C MET A 206 3.30 6.20 1.32
N ILE A 207 2.89 7.13 2.21
CA ILE A 207 2.59 8.51 1.81
C ILE A 207 3.87 9.22 1.39
N MET A 208 4.97 9.06 2.12
CA MET A 208 6.26 9.61 1.72
C MET A 208 6.72 9.08 0.37
N SER A 209 6.54 7.78 0.11
CA SER A 209 6.83 7.16 -1.19
C SER A 209 6.01 7.77 -2.31
N ALA A 210 4.72 8.01 -2.07
CA ALA A 210 3.83 8.66 -3.03
C ALA A 210 4.24 10.12 -3.32
N ILE A 211 4.62 10.88 -2.29
CA ILE A 211 5.15 12.24 -2.45
C ILE A 211 6.44 12.24 -3.29
N ILE A 212 7.36 11.31 -3.01
CA ILE A 212 8.61 11.18 -3.76
C ILE A 212 8.32 10.81 -5.21
N LEU A 213 7.46 9.83 -5.46
CA LEU A 213 7.05 9.43 -6.81
C LEU A 213 6.49 10.61 -7.61
N LYS A 214 5.56 11.35 -7.01
CA LYS A 214 4.95 12.55 -7.60
C LYS A 214 6.00 13.63 -7.92
N THR A 215 6.95 13.83 -7.02
CA THR A 215 8.03 14.81 -7.17
C THR A 215 9.01 14.44 -8.28
N VAL A 216 9.45 13.19 -8.31
CA VAL A 216 10.37 12.66 -9.33
C VAL A 216 9.72 12.75 -10.71
N TYR A 217 8.45 12.33 -10.82
CA TYR A 217 7.68 12.44 -12.06
C TYR A 217 7.60 13.88 -12.57
N ALA A 218 7.25 14.82 -11.70
CA ALA A 218 7.17 16.25 -12.07
C ALA A 218 8.52 16.83 -12.52
N ALA A 219 9.62 16.35 -11.94
CA ALA A 219 10.98 16.76 -12.35
C ALA A 219 11.33 16.20 -13.73
N GLN A 220 11.01 14.95 -14.03
CA GLN A 220 11.25 14.33 -15.35
C GLN A 220 10.47 15.05 -16.46
N MET A 221 9.19 15.36 -16.23
CA MET A 221 8.34 16.05 -17.21
C MET A 221 8.88 17.45 -17.55
N LYS A 222 9.43 18.18 -16.58
CA LYS A 222 10.05 19.50 -16.84
C LYS A 222 11.30 19.38 -17.70
N THR A 223 12.10 18.35 -17.50
CA THR A 223 13.33 18.10 -18.26
C THR A 223 13.02 17.77 -19.73
N ASP A 224 11.99 16.99 -19.99
CA ASP A 224 11.58 16.60 -21.34
C ASP A 224 10.97 17.78 -22.11
N CYS A 225 10.15 18.62 -21.46
CA CYS A 225 9.65 19.86 -22.05
C CYS A 225 10.78 20.85 -22.40
N GLY A 226 11.88 20.86 -21.62
CA GLY A 226 13.05 21.69 -21.88
C GLY A 226 13.83 21.26 -23.13
N LYS A 227 13.94 19.94 -23.37
CA LYS A 227 14.64 19.39 -24.53
C LYS A 227 13.93 19.68 -25.86
N VAL A 228 12.60 19.70 -25.87
CA VAL A 228 11.80 20.02 -27.08
C VAL A 228 11.97 21.48 -27.49
N LYS A 229 12.15 22.41 -26.55
CA LYS A 229 12.35 23.85 -26.85
C LYS A 229 13.74 24.20 -27.35
N THR A 230 14.74 23.34 -27.12
CA THR A 230 16.12 23.57 -27.59
C THR A 230 16.39 22.89 -28.94
N ALA A 231 15.47 22.09 -29.45
CA ALA A 231 15.58 21.41 -30.75
C ALA A 231 14.76 22.07 -31.87
N ALA A 232 14.11 23.19 -31.59
CA ALA A 232 13.37 24.04 -32.55
C ALA A 232 14.06 25.37 -32.73
#